data_1f7f87fad6f59f4fb790c814cb9119f7
#
_entry.id   1f7f87fad6f59f4fb790c814cb9119f7
#
_cell.length_a   1.000
_cell.length_b   1.000
_cell.length_c   1.000
_cell.angle_alpha   90.00
_cell.angle_beta   90.00
_cell.angle_gamma   90.00
#
_symmetry.space_group_name_H-M   'P 1'
#
loop_
_entity.id
_entity.type
_entity.pdbx_description
1 polymer ?
#
loop_
_entity_poly.entity_id
_entity_poly.type
_entity_poly.pdbx_seq_one_letter_code
_entity_poly.pdbx_strand_id
1 'polypeptide(L)'
;MVCSAIMFVFAAPGTVPMFARSFGWMNLVGVAIQLTFPCSPPWYENMYGLVPANYSIKGSPAGLAAIDKLFGIALYTPGFTGSPMVFGAFPSLHAGSAVMEALFMSHVFPRLTPLFVVYTLWLWWATMYLSHHYAVDLVGGSLLSGVIFFIVKSKFLPRQQPDKMFRWDYDYADVGEDPSEKGYALAAIDPSPEDAEEWTIGSSSSVSSGSRSPIDETNAWEGETLASHSDTEAQR
;
A
#
# COMPACT_ATOMS: atom_id res chain seq x y z
N MET A 1 -9.00 -5.65 5.90
CA MET A 1 -9.51 -6.76 5.05
C MET A 1 -10.78 -6.39 4.28
N VAL A 2 -11.84 -5.86 4.91
CA VAL A 2 -13.09 -5.49 4.21
C VAL A 2 -12.84 -4.46 3.10
N CYS A 3 -12.13 -3.37 3.39
CA CYS A 3 -11.79 -2.34 2.40
C CYS A 3 -11.01 -2.91 1.20
N SER A 4 -10.06 -3.83 1.45
CA SER A 4 -9.31 -4.49 0.39
C SER A 4 -10.20 -5.37 -0.50
N ALA A 5 -11.16 -6.08 0.08
CA ALA A 5 -12.12 -6.88 -0.66
C ALA A 5 -13.05 -6.01 -1.52
N ILE A 6 -13.55 -4.90 -0.96
CA ILE A 6 -14.37 -3.94 -1.71
C ILE A 6 -13.55 -3.34 -2.87
N MET A 7 -12.33 -2.88 -2.61
CA MET A 7 -11.45 -2.34 -3.65
C MET A 7 -11.11 -3.41 -4.71
N PHE A 8 -10.96 -4.67 -4.32
CA PHE A 8 -10.70 -5.75 -5.28
C PHE A 8 -11.84 -5.92 -6.29
N VAL A 9 -13.07 -5.72 -5.86
CA VAL A 9 -14.27 -5.89 -6.71
C VAL A 9 -14.56 -4.63 -7.55
N PHE A 10 -14.46 -3.45 -6.95
CA PHE A 10 -14.98 -2.21 -7.54
C PHE A 10 -13.90 -1.23 -8.02
N ALA A 11 -12.65 -1.41 -7.63
CA ALA A 11 -11.59 -0.50 -8.04
C ALA A 11 -10.93 -0.92 -9.35
N ALA A 12 -10.36 0.06 -10.05
CA ALA A 12 -9.52 -0.21 -11.21
C ALA A 12 -8.39 -1.21 -10.86
N PRO A 13 -8.03 -2.11 -11.77
CA PRO A 13 -6.93 -3.04 -11.58
C PRO A 13 -5.64 -2.32 -11.22
N GLY A 14 -4.88 -2.89 -10.28
CA GLY A 14 -3.68 -2.23 -9.72
C GLY A 14 -3.93 -1.42 -8.45
N THR A 15 -5.16 -1.00 -8.14
CA THR A 15 -5.48 -0.22 -6.93
C THR A 15 -5.15 -0.97 -5.64
N VAL A 16 -5.50 -2.25 -5.52
CA VAL A 16 -5.24 -3.05 -4.32
C VAL A 16 -3.75 -3.25 -4.05
N PRO A 17 -2.90 -3.61 -5.01
CA PRO A 17 -1.45 -3.62 -4.80
C PRO A 17 -0.87 -2.27 -4.38
N MET A 18 -1.37 -1.16 -4.94
CA MET A 18 -0.95 0.18 -4.53
C MET A 18 -1.38 0.51 -3.10
N PHE A 19 -2.61 0.16 -2.73
CA PHE A 19 -3.07 0.26 -1.33
C PHE A 19 -2.15 -0.54 -0.38
N ALA A 20 -1.89 -1.81 -0.69
CA ALA A 20 -1.05 -2.66 0.15
C ALA A 20 0.38 -2.11 0.31
N ARG A 21 0.99 -1.62 -0.77
CA ARG A 21 2.31 -0.97 -0.74
C ARG A 21 2.29 0.31 0.09
N SER A 22 1.29 1.18 -0.12
CA SER A 22 1.14 2.43 0.64
C SER A 22 0.95 2.16 2.13
N PHE A 23 0.11 1.19 2.45
CA PHE A 23 -0.13 0.74 3.82
C PHE A 23 1.14 0.18 4.47
N GLY A 24 1.91 -0.62 3.74
CA GLY A 24 3.20 -1.15 4.19
C GLY A 24 4.22 -0.04 4.46
N TRP A 25 4.36 0.93 3.55
CA TRP A 25 5.25 2.07 3.74
C TRP A 25 4.83 2.95 4.90
N MET A 26 3.53 3.23 5.05
CA MET A 26 3.02 4.00 6.18
C MET A 26 3.36 3.34 7.52
N ASN A 27 3.16 2.03 7.63
CA ASN A 27 3.50 1.30 8.85
C ASN A 27 5.02 1.28 9.09
N LEU A 28 5.83 1.04 8.06
CA LEU A 28 7.29 1.00 8.19
C LEU A 28 7.84 2.34 8.68
N VAL A 29 7.44 3.43 8.05
CA VAL A 29 7.88 4.79 8.44
C VAL A 29 7.35 5.16 9.81
N GLY A 30 6.07 4.84 10.10
CA GLY A 30 5.46 5.10 11.39
C GLY A 30 6.18 4.37 12.52
N VAL A 31 6.49 3.08 12.37
CA VAL A 31 7.29 2.32 13.36
C VAL A 31 8.71 2.88 13.49
N ALA A 32 9.36 3.27 12.40
CA ALA A 32 10.67 3.89 12.45
C ALA A 32 10.65 5.19 13.28
N ILE A 33 9.60 6.03 13.13
CA ILE A 33 9.42 7.23 13.95
C ILE A 33 9.18 6.85 15.42
N GLN A 34 8.32 5.86 15.70
CA GLN A 34 8.04 5.40 17.06
C GLN A 34 9.28 4.88 17.79
N LEU A 35 10.20 4.24 17.08
CA LEU A 35 11.47 3.75 17.62
C LEU A 35 12.47 4.88 17.88
N THR A 36 12.52 5.89 17.01
CA THR A 36 13.44 7.03 17.14
C THR A 36 12.92 8.12 18.07
N PHE A 37 11.60 8.22 18.19
CA PHE A 37 10.90 9.21 19.01
C PHE A 37 9.86 8.55 19.91
N PRO A 38 10.29 7.86 21.00
CA PRO A 38 9.42 7.10 21.86
C PRO A 38 8.52 8.03 22.71
N CYS A 39 7.23 8.06 22.38
CA CYS A 39 6.21 8.80 23.12
C CYS A 39 5.30 7.85 23.89
N SER A 40 4.98 8.19 25.14
CA SER A 40 4.00 7.46 25.96
C SER A 40 2.57 7.95 25.67
N PRO A 41 1.59 7.03 25.70
CA PRO A 41 0.18 7.37 25.50
C PRO A 41 -0.47 7.98 26.75
N PRO A 42 -1.67 8.60 26.62
CA PRO A 42 -2.38 9.24 27.74
C PRO A 42 -2.66 8.33 28.93
N TRP A 43 -2.93 7.03 28.68
CA TRP A 43 -3.17 6.10 29.77
C TRP A 43 -1.98 5.96 30.73
N TYR A 44 -0.76 6.15 30.21
CA TYR A 44 0.45 6.11 31.03
C TYR A 44 0.47 7.29 32.03
N GLU A 45 0.23 8.50 31.54
CA GLU A 45 0.15 9.70 32.38
C GLU A 45 -0.97 9.59 33.42
N ASN A 46 -2.13 9.04 33.03
CA ASN A 46 -3.24 8.82 33.93
C ASN A 46 -2.93 7.83 35.08
N MET A 47 -2.06 6.84 34.83
CA MET A 47 -1.73 5.79 35.82
C MET A 47 -0.47 6.11 36.66
N TYR A 48 0.52 6.72 36.04
CA TYR A 48 1.86 6.92 36.64
C TYR A 48 2.26 8.40 36.78
N GLY A 49 1.47 9.31 36.25
CA GLY A 49 1.80 10.74 36.24
C GLY A 49 2.98 11.03 35.28
N LEU A 50 3.76 12.05 35.62
CA LEU A 50 4.91 12.51 34.81
C LEU A 50 6.22 11.76 35.14
N VAL A 51 6.13 10.54 35.65
CA VAL A 51 7.32 9.71 35.90
C VAL A 51 7.90 9.24 34.56
N PRO A 52 9.25 9.24 34.38
CA PRO A 52 9.85 8.73 33.16
C PRO A 52 9.47 7.28 32.86
N ALA A 53 8.95 7.03 31.66
CA ALA A 53 8.58 5.68 31.22
C ALA A 53 9.82 4.84 30.86
N ASN A 54 9.73 3.54 31.06
CA ASN A 54 10.76 2.57 30.67
C ASN A 54 10.12 1.26 30.19
N TYR A 55 10.90 0.43 29.50
CA TYR A 55 10.43 -0.83 28.89
C TYR A 55 10.11 -1.94 29.91
N SER A 56 10.36 -1.78 31.20
CA SER A 56 9.96 -2.73 32.23
C SER A 56 8.48 -2.63 32.60
N ILE A 57 7.84 -1.53 32.22
CA ILE A 57 6.42 -1.30 32.46
C ILE A 57 5.60 -1.99 31.37
N LYS A 58 4.63 -2.77 31.77
CA LYS A 58 3.74 -3.48 30.86
C LYS A 58 2.73 -2.51 30.24
N GLY A 59 2.32 -2.81 28.99
CA GLY A 59 1.24 -2.09 28.35
C GLY A 59 -0.08 -2.22 29.12
N SER A 60 -0.94 -1.24 28.97
CA SER A 60 -2.28 -1.22 29.56
C SER A 60 -3.36 -1.21 28.47
N PRO A 61 -4.43 -1.99 28.62
CA PRO A 61 -5.59 -1.90 27.74
C PRO A 61 -6.40 -0.61 27.94
N ALA A 62 -6.09 0.18 28.96
CA ALA A 62 -6.80 1.41 29.30
C ALA A 62 -8.32 1.24 29.23
N GLY A 63 -9.04 2.10 28.49
CA GLY A 63 -10.49 2.00 28.31
C GLY A 63 -10.98 0.73 27.58
N LEU A 64 -10.11 0.03 26.85
CA LEU A 64 -10.48 -1.23 26.18
C LEU A 64 -10.78 -2.37 27.17
N ALA A 65 -10.26 -2.31 28.39
CA ALA A 65 -10.63 -3.26 29.45
C ALA A 65 -12.14 -3.22 29.78
N ALA A 66 -12.77 -2.05 29.68
CA ALA A 66 -14.21 -1.94 29.85
C ALA A 66 -14.99 -2.62 28.71
N ILE A 67 -14.44 -2.61 27.51
CA ILE A 67 -15.02 -3.28 26.34
C ILE A 67 -14.94 -4.81 26.52
N ASP A 68 -13.78 -5.34 26.95
CA ASP A 68 -13.63 -6.75 27.26
C ASP A 68 -14.68 -7.20 28.29
N LYS A 69 -14.87 -6.40 29.34
CA LYS A 69 -15.87 -6.68 30.38
C LYS A 69 -17.32 -6.61 29.86
N LEU A 70 -17.61 -5.62 29.01
CA LEU A 70 -18.96 -5.42 28.46
C LEU A 70 -19.39 -6.58 27.57
N PHE A 71 -18.50 -7.11 26.74
CA PHE A 71 -18.77 -8.20 25.82
C PHE A 71 -18.45 -9.59 26.40
N GLY A 72 -17.88 -9.66 27.60
CA GLY A 72 -17.48 -10.93 28.23
C GLY A 72 -16.35 -11.65 27.48
N ILE A 73 -15.48 -10.89 26.80
CA ILE A 73 -14.34 -11.39 26.03
C ILE A 73 -13.02 -11.05 26.74
N ALA A 74 -11.97 -11.79 26.43
CA ALA A 74 -10.61 -11.53 26.91
C ALA A 74 -9.69 -11.35 25.69
N LEU A 75 -9.90 -10.28 24.93
CA LEU A 75 -9.17 -10.01 23.70
C LEU A 75 -8.10 -8.92 23.91
N TYR A 76 -8.52 -7.77 24.41
CA TYR A 76 -7.63 -6.59 24.53
C TYR A 76 -6.72 -6.68 25.75
N THR A 77 -7.26 -7.07 26.89
CA THR A 77 -6.50 -7.12 28.15
C THR A 77 -5.27 -8.02 28.06
N PRO A 78 -5.33 -9.28 27.60
CA PRO A 78 -4.15 -10.11 27.46
C PRO A 78 -3.16 -9.59 26.41
N GLY A 79 -3.66 -9.05 25.30
CA GLY A 79 -2.83 -8.51 24.23
C GLY A 79 -1.95 -7.36 24.69
N PHE A 80 -2.53 -6.39 25.40
CA PHE A 80 -1.81 -5.23 25.90
C PHE A 80 -0.90 -5.55 27.10
N THR A 81 -1.37 -6.34 28.06
CA THR A 81 -0.58 -6.69 29.24
C THR A 81 0.56 -7.66 28.95
N GLY A 82 0.46 -8.43 27.87
CA GLY A 82 1.53 -9.33 27.40
C GLY A 82 2.64 -8.60 26.66
N SER A 83 2.41 -7.35 26.22
CA SER A 83 3.38 -6.56 25.46
C SER A 83 4.04 -5.50 26.36
N PRO A 84 5.38 -5.36 26.32
CA PRO A 84 6.09 -4.30 27.06
C PRO A 84 6.00 -2.92 26.35
N MET A 85 4.87 -2.62 25.70
CA MET A 85 4.71 -1.41 24.91
C MET A 85 4.16 -0.23 25.72
N VAL A 86 5.06 0.49 26.35
CA VAL A 86 4.78 1.78 27.02
C VAL A 86 4.94 2.94 26.05
N PHE A 87 5.61 2.72 24.92
CA PHE A 87 5.89 3.71 23.90
C PHE A 87 5.15 3.38 22.61
N GLY A 88 5.16 4.33 21.66
CA GLY A 88 4.55 4.13 20.36
C GLY A 88 3.24 4.89 20.17
N ALA A 89 2.99 5.94 20.97
CA ALA A 89 1.81 6.78 20.80
C ALA A 89 1.91 7.62 19.52
N PHE A 90 3.07 8.21 19.22
CA PHE A 90 3.29 9.09 18.08
C PHE A 90 4.20 8.45 17.00
N PRO A 91 3.85 8.52 15.71
CA PRO A 91 2.53 8.89 15.18
C PRO A 91 1.51 7.76 15.37
N SER A 92 0.23 8.08 15.44
CA SER A 92 -0.82 7.06 15.59
C SER A 92 -0.99 6.22 14.32
N LEU A 93 -0.64 4.94 14.39
CA LEU A 93 -0.89 4.01 13.29
C LEU A 93 -2.39 3.69 13.11
N HIS A 94 -3.19 3.84 14.16
CA HIS A 94 -4.65 3.71 14.06
C HIS A 94 -5.25 4.82 13.19
N ALA A 95 -4.87 6.08 13.44
CA ALA A 95 -5.30 7.20 12.61
C ALA A 95 -4.72 7.09 11.19
N GLY A 96 -3.44 6.72 11.08
CA GLY A 96 -2.80 6.50 9.79
C GLY A 96 -3.54 5.46 8.94
N SER A 97 -3.88 4.31 9.54
CA SER A 97 -4.63 3.24 8.86
C SER A 97 -6.02 3.71 8.43
N ALA A 98 -6.77 4.34 9.33
CA ALA A 98 -8.12 4.82 9.02
C ALA A 98 -8.11 5.88 7.90
N VAL A 99 -7.16 6.82 7.95
CA VAL A 99 -7.01 7.86 6.91
C VAL A 99 -6.58 7.24 5.59
N MET A 100 -5.64 6.29 5.59
CA MET A 100 -5.22 5.58 4.38
C MET A 100 -6.41 4.85 3.73
N GLU A 101 -7.17 4.09 4.53
CA GLU A 101 -8.39 3.42 4.05
C GLU A 101 -9.41 4.42 3.51
N ALA A 102 -9.68 5.50 4.25
CA ALA A 102 -10.61 6.54 3.85
C ALA A 102 -10.21 7.22 2.54
N LEU A 103 -8.93 7.52 2.33
CA LEU A 103 -8.41 8.16 1.13
C LEU A 103 -8.54 7.22 -0.10
N PHE A 104 -8.15 5.95 0.04
CA PHE A 104 -8.31 4.99 -1.04
C PHE A 104 -9.78 4.69 -1.35
N MET A 105 -10.62 4.53 -0.32
CA MET A 105 -12.05 4.34 -0.52
C MET A 105 -12.72 5.57 -1.13
N SER A 106 -12.29 6.78 -0.78
CA SER A 106 -12.77 8.03 -1.41
C SER A 106 -12.31 8.15 -2.86
N HIS A 107 -11.16 7.60 -3.21
CA HIS A 107 -10.71 7.53 -4.60
C HIS A 107 -11.62 6.61 -5.43
N VAL A 108 -12.02 5.46 -4.87
CA VAL A 108 -12.92 4.50 -5.54
C VAL A 108 -14.38 4.99 -5.55
N PHE A 109 -14.83 5.56 -4.43
CA PHE A 109 -16.21 6.04 -4.24
C PHE A 109 -16.25 7.51 -3.80
N PRO A 110 -16.01 8.47 -4.70
CA PRO A 110 -15.95 9.89 -4.33
C PRO A 110 -17.21 10.42 -3.66
N ARG A 111 -18.38 9.87 -4.02
CA ARG A 111 -19.67 10.27 -3.43
C ARG A 111 -19.82 9.86 -1.97
N LEU A 112 -19.08 8.84 -1.52
CA LEU A 112 -19.09 8.35 -0.14
C LEU A 112 -18.01 8.99 0.74
N THR A 113 -17.22 9.92 0.22
CA THR A 113 -16.18 10.64 0.99
C THR A 113 -16.68 11.18 2.33
N PRO A 114 -17.87 11.82 2.44
CA PRO A 114 -18.35 12.29 3.74
C PRO A 114 -18.51 11.17 4.78
N LEU A 115 -18.93 9.98 4.35
CA LEU A 115 -19.04 8.80 5.22
C LEU A 115 -17.66 8.36 5.75
N PHE A 116 -16.64 8.35 4.89
CA PHE A 116 -15.28 7.98 5.29
C PHE A 116 -14.65 9.02 6.21
N VAL A 117 -14.96 10.30 6.02
CA VAL A 117 -14.57 11.37 6.95
C VAL A 117 -15.22 11.16 8.32
N VAL A 118 -16.53 10.90 8.38
CA VAL A 118 -17.24 10.61 9.64
C VAL A 118 -16.62 9.39 10.34
N TYR A 119 -16.33 8.31 9.59
CA TYR A 119 -15.65 7.12 10.13
C TYR A 119 -14.29 7.48 10.76
N THR A 120 -13.46 8.26 10.07
CA THR A 120 -12.16 8.68 10.56
C THR A 120 -12.28 9.53 11.83
N LEU A 121 -13.19 10.50 11.85
CA LEU A 121 -13.43 11.36 13.02
C LEU A 121 -13.98 10.56 14.21
N TRP A 122 -14.85 9.59 13.94
CA TRP A 122 -15.35 8.67 14.97
C TRP A 122 -14.22 7.84 15.59
N LEU A 123 -13.34 7.31 14.77
CA LEU A 123 -12.18 6.56 15.26
C LEU A 123 -11.22 7.46 16.06
N TRP A 124 -10.99 8.69 15.62
CA TRP A 124 -10.21 9.66 16.37
C TRP A 124 -10.80 9.91 17.75
N TRP A 125 -12.09 10.20 17.78
CA TRP A 125 -12.79 10.39 19.04
C TRP A 125 -12.68 9.16 19.96
N ALA A 126 -12.91 7.97 19.43
CA ALA A 126 -12.85 6.73 20.19
C ALA A 126 -11.46 6.47 20.77
N THR A 127 -10.39 6.67 20.01
CA THR A 127 -9.01 6.45 20.49
C THR A 127 -8.59 7.45 21.56
N MET A 128 -9.05 8.70 21.48
CA MET A 128 -8.85 9.69 22.54
C MET A 128 -9.69 9.36 23.78
N TYR A 129 -10.97 9.02 23.60
CA TYR A 129 -11.87 8.63 24.69
C TYR A 129 -11.34 7.43 25.48
N LEU A 130 -10.74 6.47 24.81
CA LEU A 130 -10.14 5.28 25.40
C LEU A 130 -8.72 5.55 25.98
N SER A 131 -8.25 6.79 25.97
CA SER A 131 -6.93 7.20 26.48
C SER A 131 -5.73 6.52 25.79
N HIS A 132 -5.86 6.17 24.53
CA HIS A 132 -4.77 5.56 23.75
C HIS A 132 -3.91 6.58 23.02
N HIS A 133 -4.48 7.70 22.57
CA HIS A 133 -3.78 8.71 21.78
C HIS A 133 -4.14 10.13 22.18
N TYR A 134 -3.18 11.02 22.05
CA TYR A 134 -3.40 12.46 22.03
C TYR A 134 -3.82 12.90 20.60
N ALA A 135 -4.46 14.06 20.49
CA ALA A 135 -4.85 14.61 19.19
C ALA A 135 -3.64 14.80 18.24
N VAL A 136 -2.49 15.16 18.77
CA VAL A 136 -1.25 15.34 18.00
C VAL A 136 -0.79 14.04 17.34
N ASP A 137 -0.96 12.91 18.02
CA ASP A 137 -0.59 11.58 17.47
C ASP A 137 -1.46 11.24 16.26
N LEU A 138 -2.75 11.55 16.34
CA LEU A 138 -3.73 11.31 15.28
C LEU A 138 -3.44 12.19 14.06
N VAL A 139 -3.13 13.47 14.30
CA VAL A 139 -2.70 14.38 13.22
C VAL A 139 -1.42 13.88 12.57
N GLY A 140 -0.41 13.47 13.35
CA GLY A 140 0.85 12.94 12.84
C GLY A 140 0.66 11.70 11.95
N GLY A 141 -0.14 10.72 12.41
CA GLY A 141 -0.46 9.53 11.64
C GLY A 141 -1.24 9.84 10.37
N SER A 142 -2.18 10.79 10.43
CA SER A 142 -2.99 11.22 9.29
C SER A 142 -2.18 11.94 8.24
N LEU A 143 -1.26 12.82 8.64
CA LEU A 143 -0.34 13.50 7.74
C LEU A 143 0.57 12.51 7.03
N LEU A 144 1.13 11.53 7.76
CA LEU A 144 1.96 10.48 7.17
C LEU A 144 1.20 9.72 6.08
N SER A 145 -0.03 9.29 6.36
CA SER A 145 -0.88 8.60 5.39
C SER A 145 -1.24 9.49 4.20
N GLY A 146 -1.57 10.77 4.46
CA GLY A 146 -1.88 11.73 3.42
C GLY A 146 -0.72 11.93 2.45
N VAL A 147 0.48 12.17 2.98
CA VAL A 147 1.69 12.35 2.15
C VAL A 147 1.94 11.13 1.26
N ILE A 148 1.91 9.92 1.83
CA ILE A 148 2.14 8.69 1.07
C ILE A 148 1.05 8.50 0.00
N PHE A 149 -0.22 8.70 0.38
CA PHE A 149 -1.33 8.58 -0.56
C PHE A 149 -1.21 9.55 -1.73
N PHE A 150 -0.93 10.83 -1.50
CA PHE A 150 -0.83 11.83 -2.57
C PHE A 150 0.35 11.58 -3.50
N ILE A 151 1.49 11.10 -2.98
CA ILE A 151 2.62 10.68 -3.81
C ILE A 151 2.22 9.50 -4.72
N VAL A 152 1.55 8.49 -4.13
CA VAL A 152 1.12 7.31 -4.89
C VAL A 152 0.03 7.68 -5.89
N LYS A 153 -0.92 8.52 -5.48
CA LYS A 153 -2.02 8.97 -6.35
C LYS A 153 -1.50 9.70 -7.58
N SER A 154 -0.53 10.61 -7.40
CA SER A 154 -0.03 11.42 -8.51
C SER A 154 0.74 10.62 -9.57
N LYS A 155 1.37 9.48 -9.20
CA LYS A 155 2.29 8.75 -10.08
C LYS A 155 1.89 7.32 -10.41
N PHE A 156 1.23 6.62 -9.48
CA PHE A 156 1.11 5.16 -9.55
C PHE A 156 -0.32 4.64 -9.40
N LEU A 157 -1.25 5.46 -8.89
CA LEU A 157 -2.60 4.97 -8.61
C LEU A 157 -3.42 4.94 -9.91
N PRO A 158 -4.03 3.80 -10.25
CA PRO A 158 -4.93 3.70 -11.39
C PRO A 158 -6.13 4.63 -11.25
N ARG A 159 -6.49 5.29 -12.35
CA ARG A 159 -7.66 6.18 -12.40
C ARG A 159 -8.94 5.37 -12.49
N GLN A 160 -9.94 5.80 -11.71
CA GLN A 160 -11.28 5.25 -11.83
C GLN A 160 -11.97 5.84 -13.08
N GLN A 161 -12.53 4.96 -13.91
CA GLN A 161 -13.32 5.33 -15.08
C GLN A 161 -14.79 5.34 -14.67
N PRO A 162 -15.53 6.46 -14.87
CA PRO A 162 -16.92 6.60 -14.38
C PRO A 162 -17.91 5.61 -15.02
N ASP A 163 -17.59 5.10 -16.20
CA ASP A 163 -18.38 4.14 -16.97
C ASP A 163 -18.11 2.68 -16.59
N LYS A 164 -17.07 2.42 -15.79
CA LYS A 164 -16.65 1.08 -15.33
C LYS A 164 -17.01 0.90 -13.85
N MET A 165 -17.85 -0.09 -13.57
CA MET A 165 -18.31 -0.33 -12.20
C MET A 165 -17.48 -1.39 -11.49
N PHE A 166 -17.03 -2.40 -12.23
CA PHE A 166 -16.32 -3.54 -11.67
C PHE A 166 -14.92 -3.68 -12.26
N ARG A 167 -14.05 -4.34 -11.52
CA ARG A 167 -12.68 -4.60 -11.95
C ARG A 167 -12.56 -5.26 -13.32
N TRP A 168 -13.45 -6.17 -13.64
CA TRP A 168 -13.45 -6.93 -14.91
C TRP A 168 -14.07 -6.19 -16.09
N ASP A 169 -14.58 -4.97 -15.87
CA ASP A 169 -15.05 -4.11 -16.96
C ASP A 169 -13.90 -3.33 -17.62
N TYR A 170 -12.69 -3.40 -17.04
CA TYR A 170 -11.51 -2.68 -17.52
C TYR A 170 -10.71 -3.53 -18.48
N ASP A 171 -10.46 -3.01 -19.69
CA ASP A 171 -9.53 -3.60 -20.66
C ASP A 171 -8.09 -3.14 -20.36
N TYR A 172 -7.95 -1.89 -19.93
CA TYR A 172 -6.70 -1.31 -19.42
C TYR A 172 -7.00 -0.26 -18.36
N ALA A 173 -6.00 0.08 -17.54
CA ALA A 173 -6.10 1.11 -16.52
C ALA A 173 -5.07 2.21 -16.75
N ASP A 174 -5.53 3.46 -16.80
CA ASP A 174 -4.66 4.62 -16.80
C ASP A 174 -4.06 4.85 -15.41
N VAL A 175 -2.79 5.24 -15.34
CA VAL A 175 -2.04 5.40 -14.09
C VAL A 175 -1.68 6.87 -13.86
N GLY A 176 -1.70 7.29 -12.59
CA GLY A 176 -1.32 8.63 -12.20
C GLY A 176 -2.30 9.72 -12.63
N GLU A 177 -1.88 10.98 -12.50
CA GLU A 177 -2.69 12.13 -12.86
C GLU A 177 -2.37 12.67 -14.28
N ASP A 178 -1.25 12.22 -14.87
CA ASP A 178 -0.86 12.63 -16.22
C ASP A 178 -1.66 11.82 -17.27
N PRO A 179 -2.43 12.49 -18.15
CA PRO A 179 -3.18 11.83 -19.22
C PRO A 179 -2.31 11.09 -20.26
N SER A 180 -1.01 11.41 -20.34
CA SER A 180 -0.07 10.75 -21.26
C SER A 180 0.47 9.42 -20.72
N GLU A 181 0.39 9.19 -19.41
CA GLU A 181 0.80 7.93 -18.79
C GLU A 181 -0.30 6.89 -18.95
N LYS A 182 -0.07 5.90 -19.81
CA LYS A 182 -0.94 4.74 -19.97
C LYS A 182 -0.49 3.64 -19.02
N GLY A 183 -1.47 3.05 -18.32
CA GLY A 183 -1.25 1.96 -17.38
C GLY A 183 -1.16 0.59 -18.04
N TYR A 184 -1.39 -0.42 -17.26
CA TYR A 184 -1.26 -1.82 -17.65
C TYR A 184 -2.42 -2.26 -18.55
N ALA A 185 -2.10 -2.89 -19.68
CA ALA A 185 -3.09 -3.70 -20.39
C ALA A 185 -3.52 -4.86 -19.49
N LEU A 186 -4.83 -5.07 -19.39
CA LEU A 186 -5.37 -6.23 -18.69
C LEU A 186 -5.38 -7.40 -19.68
N ALA A 187 -4.77 -8.51 -19.26
CA ALA A 187 -4.88 -9.73 -20.03
C ALA A 187 -6.36 -10.08 -20.18
N ALA A 188 -6.78 -10.35 -21.40
CA ALA A 188 -8.02 -11.03 -21.64
C ALA A 188 -8.00 -12.36 -20.86
N ILE A 189 -9.16 -12.77 -20.35
CA ILE A 189 -9.30 -14.02 -19.57
C ILE A 189 -8.88 -15.23 -20.42
N ASP A 190 -8.85 -15.06 -21.73
CA ASP A 190 -8.38 -16.07 -22.71
C ASP A 190 -7.57 -15.32 -23.78
N PRO A 191 -6.27 -15.01 -23.52
CA PRO A 191 -5.44 -14.33 -24.50
C PRO A 191 -5.28 -15.22 -25.73
N SER A 192 -5.54 -14.66 -26.90
CA SER A 192 -5.19 -15.34 -28.14
C SER A 192 -3.66 -15.58 -28.16
N PRO A 193 -3.16 -16.60 -28.86
CA PRO A 193 -1.72 -16.84 -28.97
C PRO A 193 -0.93 -15.63 -29.48
N GLU A 194 -1.56 -14.72 -30.20
CA GLU A 194 -0.98 -13.48 -30.70
C GLU A 194 -0.83 -12.40 -29.60
N ASP A 195 -1.69 -12.44 -28.56
CA ASP A 195 -1.63 -11.50 -27.42
C ASP A 195 -0.60 -11.92 -26.36
N ALA A 196 -0.15 -13.18 -26.39
CA ALA A 196 0.77 -13.73 -25.39
C ALA A 196 2.22 -13.22 -25.56
N GLU A 197 2.58 -12.69 -26.72
CA GLU A 197 3.93 -12.17 -26.99
C GLU A 197 4.16 -10.74 -26.49
N GLU A 198 3.09 -10.00 -26.11
CA GLU A 198 3.18 -8.59 -25.74
C GLU A 198 3.33 -8.33 -24.22
N TRP A 199 3.57 -9.38 -23.42
CA TRP A 199 3.81 -9.25 -21.99
C TRP A 199 5.26 -8.85 -21.66
N THR A 200 5.67 -7.67 -22.07
CA THR A 200 6.85 -7.05 -21.47
C THR A 200 6.44 -6.22 -20.26
N ILE A 201 6.75 -6.75 -19.10
CA ILE A 201 6.67 -6.04 -17.82
C ILE A 201 7.53 -4.79 -17.92
N GLY A 202 6.85 -3.65 -18.01
CA GLY A 202 7.37 -2.34 -17.60
C GLY A 202 8.64 -1.87 -18.26
N SER A 203 8.53 -1.29 -19.45
CA SER A 203 9.25 -0.06 -19.72
C SER A 203 8.26 0.92 -20.36
N SER A 204 8.17 2.08 -19.72
CA SER A 204 7.56 3.28 -20.31
C SER A 204 8.40 3.72 -21.50
N SER A 205 8.28 3.01 -22.62
CA SER A 205 8.74 3.48 -23.90
C SER A 205 7.51 3.84 -24.72
N SER A 206 7.35 5.13 -24.94
CA SER A 206 6.47 5.66 -25.98
C SER A 206 6.70 4.85 -27.26
N VAL A 207 5.75 4.00 -27.59
CA VAL A 207 5.70 3.40 -28.92
C VAL A 207 5.26 4.53 -29.85
N SER A 208 6.24 5.26 -30.40
CA SER A 208 5.98 6.02 -31.60
C SER A 208 5.60 5.01 -32.67
N SER A 209 4.49 5.27 -33.34
CA SER A 209 4.09 4.57 -34.56
C SER A 209 5.12 4.87 -35.68
N GLY A 210 6.28 4.25 -35.59
CA GLY A 210 7.31 4.23 -36.63
C GLY A 210 7.11 2.95 -37.42
N SER A 211 6.89 3.14 -38.73
CA SER A 211 6.83 2.09 -39.72
C SER A 211 7.91 1.03 -39.49
N ARG A 212 7.49 -0.24 -39.34
CA ARG A 212 8.39 -1.39 -39.42
C ARG A 212 9.10 -1.35 -40.77
N SER A 213 10.41 -1.14 -40.76
CA SER A 213 11.23 -1.52 -41.90
C SER A 213 11.19 -3.03 -42.01
N PRO A 214 11.00 -3.58 -43.22
CA PRO A 214 11.13 -5.02 -43.40
C PRO A 214 12.57 -5.41 -43.06
N ILE A 215 12.73 -6.24 -42.05
CA ILE A 215 13.98 -6.94 -41.77
C ILE A 215 14.17 -7.89 -42.91
N ASP A 216 15.23 -7.68 -43.67
CA ASP A 216 15.63 -8.54 -44.79
C ASP A 216 15.98 -9.91 -44.21
N GLU A 217 15.16 -10.93 -44.54
CA GLU A 217 15.29 -12.31 -44.01
C GLU A 217 16.55 -13.05 -44.52
N THR A 218 17.44 -12.38 -45.27
CA THR A 218 18.58 -13.02 -45.89
C THR A 218 19.85 -13.13 -45.04
N ASN A 219 19.86 -12.55 -43.79
CA ASN A 219 21.06 -12.60 -42.93
C ASN A 219 20.83 -13.28 -41.59
N ALA A 220 19.86 -14.18 -41.51
CA ALA A 220 19.69 -15.02 -40.32
C ALA A 220 20.60 -16.25 -40.44
N TRP A 221 21.67 -16.26 -39.63
CA TRP A 221 22.37 -17.46 -39.17
C TRP A 221 23.13 -18.28 -40.21
N GLU A 222 24.16 -17.72 -40.80
CA GLU A 222 25.33 -18.53 -41.12
C GLU A 222 26.21 -18.57 -39.85
N GLY A 223 25.99 -19.59 -39.04
CA GLY A 223 26.86 -19.95 -37.96
C GLY A 223 28.18 -20.45 -38.52
N GLU A 224 29.24 -19.72 -38.29
CA GLU A 224 30.58 -20.22 -38.49
C GLU A 224 30.79 -21.43 -37.57
N THR A 225 30.76 -22.58 -38.17
CA THR A 225 31.28 -23.81 -37.61
C THR A 225 32.80 -23.63 -37.51
N LEU A 226 33.30 -23.49 -36.28
CA LEU A 226 34.73 -23.63 -35.96
C LEU A 226 35.13 -25.05 -36.33
N ALA A 227 35.65 -25.22 -37.51
CA ALA A 227 36.34 -26.40 -37.93
C ALA A 227 37.67 -26.48 -37.11
N SER A 228 37.79 -27.55 -36.35
CA SER A 228 39.02 -27.99 -35.74
C SER A 228 40.02 -28.31 -36.83
N HIS A 229 41.09 -27.59 -36.94
CA HIS A 229 42.32 -28.04 -37.63
C HIS A 229 43.28 -28.59 -36.59
N SER A 230 43.22 -29.91 -36.46
CA SER A 230 44.35 -30.72 -36.14
C SER A 230 44.96 -31.14 -37.48
N ASP A 231 46.18 -30.83 -37.70
CA ASP A 231 47.17 -31.56 -38.58
C ASP A 231 48.52 -30.91 -38.31
N THR A 232 49.37 -31.57 -37.63
CA THR A 232 50.25 -32.66 -38.00
C THR A 232 51.27 -32.30 -39.12
N GLU A 233 52.49 -32.57 -38.75
CA GLU A 233 53.71 -32.86 -39.52
C GLU A 233 54.57 -31.65 -39.91
N ALA A 234 55.76 -31.68 -39.41
CA ALA A 234 56.96 -32.58 -39.69
C ALA A 234 57.87 -31.98 -40.75
N GLN A 235 59.12 -32.06 -40.43
CA GLN A 235 60.36 -32.01 -41.27
C GLN A 235 60.93 -30.59 -41.59
N ARG A 236 61.94 -30.19 -40.90
CA ARG A 236 63.38 -30.47 -41.01
C ARG A 236 64.14 -29.62 -39.97
#